data_6c047449dbf29e2d6b26f20939a36b50
#
_entry.id   6c047449dbf29e2d6b26f20939a36b50
#
_cell.length_a   1.000
_cell.length_b   1.000
_cell.length_c   1.000
_cell.angle_alpha   90.00
_cell.angle_beta   90.00
_cell.angle_gamma   90.00
#
_symmetry.space_group_name_H-M   'P 1'
#
loop_
_entity.id
_entity.type
_entity.pdbx_description
1 polymer ?
#
loop_
_entity_poly.entity_id
_entity_poly.type
_entity_poly.pdbx_seq_one_letter_code
_entity_poly.pdbx_strand_id
1 'polypeptide(L)'
;MDTRELKNYIYENNYSEQILESIGCHHIKYHSVGAYWTAGNPDGDNKGAIILYNNESLICLNKTRQMIKGNRQTDIIDLVCYVKNLTFPEGLKAICSEIGISYYHDFEEDIPDSFKILKMLEDMDSNISEEKEKPLQPISENILSYYKPYVNDLFYEDYIDYETQREFEIGFDEETNRYTIPIRSELGDLVGVKASKYIYLEPCAKSKIIYGLYKTLPYIKRVGRIYVGEAEKFVEQAWSYGYRNTGGTGGKELSQYQIDLLVRLGVDIIFCFDKDVTREELEELAERFPEGVPLYYMFDEDNVLNEKESPTDKPVSWEHMVKNNIYRLR
;
A
#
# COMPACT_ATOMS: atom_id res chain seq x y z
N MET A 1 11.83 4.82 3.22
CA MET A 1 12.10 5.30 4.60
C MET A 1 13.51 5.81 4.73
N ASP A 2 13.68 7.06 5.11
CA ASP A 2 15.00 7.60 5.48
C ASP A 2 15.38 7.03 6.87
N THR A 3 16.54 6.41 6.95
CA THR A 3 17.05 5.85 8.21
C THR A 3 17.42 6.90 9.26
N ARG A 4 17.69 8.12 8.81
CA ARG A 4 17.97 9.27 9.70
C ARG A 4 16.68 9.72 10.38
N GLU A 5 15.60 9.84 9.63
CA GLU A 5 14.29 10.21 10.15
C GLU A 5 13.75 9.15 11.10
N LEU A 6 13.87 7.87 10.74
CA LEU A 6 13.52 6.78 11.66
C LEU A 6 14.29 6.86 12.99
N LYS A 7 15.60 7.11 12.95
CA LYS A 7 16.39 7.24 14.17
C LYS A 7 15.98 8.45 14.99
N ASN A 8 15.71 9.58 14.36
CA ASN A 8 15.18 10.78 15.06
C ASN A 8 13.86 10.46 15.73
N TYR A 9 12.95 9.80 15.02
CA TYR A 9 11.64 9.42 15.56
C TYR A 9 11.75 8.48 16.76
N ILE A 10 12.64 7.48 16.69
CA ILE A 10 12.93 6.58 17.81
C ILE A 10 13.45 7.38 19.02
N TYR A 11 14.37 8.30 18.80
CA TYR A 11 14.95 9.14 19.84
C TYR A 11 13.92 10.07 20.49
N GLU A 12 13.18 10.84 19.69
CA GLU A 12 12.19 11.82 20.16
C GLU A 12 11.04 11.18 20.94
N ASN A 13 10.63 9.97 20.55
CA ASN A 13 9.52 9.25 21.20
C ASN A 13 10.01 8.23 22.26
N ASN A 14 11.31 8.18 22.56
CA ASN A 14 11.92 7.31 23.58
C ASN A 14 11.70 5.80 23.36
N TYR A 15 11.65 5.34 22.12
CA TYR A 15 11.44 3.92 21.78
C TYR A 15 12.68 3.03 21.96
N SER A 16 13.82 3.58 22.36
CA SER A 16 15.08 2.83 22.51
C SER A 16 14.97 1.63 23.46
N GLU A 17 14.29 1.80 24.59
CA GLU A 17 14.08 0.73 25.60
C GLU A 17 13.20 -0.39 25.03
N GLN A 18 12.05 -0.02 24.44
CA GLN A 18 11.12 -0.96 23.83
C GLN A 18 11.80 -1.80 22.75
N ILE A 19 12.59 -1.18 21.88
CA ILE A 19 13.33 -1.89 20.82
C ILE A 19 14.35 -2.87 21.43
N LEU A 20 15.10 -2.46 22.46
CA LEU A 20 16.06 -3.34 23.16
C LEU A 20 15.33 -4.55 23.80
N GLU A 21 14.18 -4.33 24.41
CA GLU A 21 13.35 -5.40 24.98
C GLU A 21 12.83 -6.37 23.90
N SER A 22 12.35 -5.84 22.78
CA SER A 22 11.77 -6.63 21.69
C SER A 22 12.75 -7.59 21.03
N ILE A 23 14.03 -7.27 21.06
CA ILE A 23 15.10 -8.13 20.55
C ILE A 23 15.67 -9.07 21.63
N GLY A 24 15.08 -9.08 22.83
CA GLY A 24 15.44 -9.96 23.92
C GLY A 24 16.67 -9.53 24.72
N CYS A 25 17.11 -8.29 24.61
CA CYS A 25 18.16 -7.76 25.46
C CYS A 25 17.72 -7.77 26.94
N HIS A 26 18.64 -8.00 27.83
CA HIS A 26 18.35 -8.05 29.27
C HIS A 26 19.15 -7.01 30.05
N HIS A 27 18.76 -6.75 31.32
CA HIS A 27 19.41 -5.78 32.21
C HIS A 27 19.53 -4.38 31.60
N ILE A 28 18.48 -3.97 30.89
CA ILE A 28 18.38 -2.67 30.22
C ILE A 28 18.38 -1.59 31.31
N LYS A 29 19.28 -0.62 31.19
CA LYS A 29 19.41 0.47 32.16
C LYS A 29 19.79 1.76 31.48
N TYR A 30 19.06 2.83 31.76
CA TYR A 30 19.36 4.17 31.29
C TYR A 30 20.35 4.89 32.26
N HIS A 31 21.31 5.59 31.69
CA HIS A 31 22.28 6.42 32.41
C HIS A 31 22.09 7.88 32.01
N SER A 32 21.53 8.68 32.91
CA SER A 32 21.25 10.10 32.67
C SER A 32 22.52 10.93 32.48
N VAL A 33 23.60 10.57 33.21
CA VAL A 33 24.94 11.17 33.00
C VAL A 33 25.53 10.53 31.75
N GLY A 34 25.61 11.27 30.66
CA GLY A 34 26.12 10.81 29.37
C GLY A 34 25.05 10.34 28.40
N ALA A 35 23.77 10.33 28.78
CA ALA A 35 22.59 10.03 27.95
C ALA A 35 22.76 8.75 27.10
N TYR A 36 22.86 7.59 27.74
CA TYR A 36 23.01 6.31 27.07
C TYR A 36 22.32 5.16 27.81
N TRP A 37 21.96 4.14 27.04
CA TRP A 37 21.44 2.87 27.54
C TRP A 37 22.58 1.84 27.65
N THR A 38 22.52 0.96 28.65
CA THR A 38 23.31 -0.27 28.68
C THR A 38 22.39 -1.47 28.73
N ALA A 39 22.79 -2.55 28.05
CA ALA A 39 22.05 -3.81 28.04
C ALA A 39 22.97 -5.02 27.85
N GLY A 40 22.52 -6.18 28.26
CA GLY A 40 23.13 -7.47 27.92
C GLY A 40 22.62 -8.03 26.60
N ASN A 41 23.49 -8.77 25.89
CA ASN A 41 23.02 -9.53 24.70
C ASN A 41 22.03 -10.63 25.12
N PRO A 42 21.03 -11.00 24.27
CA PRO A 42 20.01 -11.99 24.62
C PRO A 42 20.55 -13.35 25.14
N ASP A 43 21.69 -13.75 24.63
CA ASP A 43 22.36 -15.03 24.91
C ASP A 43 23.71 -14.86 25.62
N GLY A 44 23.94 -13.74 26.27
CA GLY A 44 25.22 -13.41 26.94
C GLY A 44 25.10 -13.07 28.41
N ASP A 45 26.14 -13.35 29.21
CA ASP A 45 26.15 -13.10 30.66
C ASP A 45 26.56 -11.66 31.02
N ASN A 46 27.13 -10.91 30.08
CA ASN A 46 27.61 -9.55 30.34
C ASN A 46 26.43 -8.55 30.28
N LYS A 47 26.02 -8.05 31.44
CA LYS A 47 24.92 -7.11 31.66
C LYS A 47 25.08 -5.74 31.00
N GLY A 48 26.30 -5.37 30.59
CA GLY A 48 26.65 -4.08 29.99
C GLY A 48 27.42 -4.26 28.68
N ALA A 49 27.17 -5.35 27.95
CA ALA A 49 27.80 -5.64 26.67
C ALA A 49 27.45 -4.63 25.58
N ILE A 50 26.23 -4.14 25.61
CA ILE A 50 25.69 -3.17 24.65
C ILE A 50 25.68 -1.79 25.29
N ILE A 51 26.13 -0.78 24.53
CA ILE A 51 25.96 0.65 24.84
C ILE A 51 25.23 1.27 23.66
N LEU A 52 24.06 1.87 23.92
CA LEU A 52 23.30 2.63 22.95
C LEU A 52 23.23 4.09 23.39
N TYR A 53 23.83 4.99 22.62
CA TYR A 53 23.75 6.43 22.87
C TYR A 53 22.37 6.96 22.54
N ASN A 54 21.76 7.66 23.50
CA ASN A 54 20.40 8.21 23.34
C ASN A 54 20.49 9.61 22.71
N ASN A 55 20.72 9.65 21.42
CA ASN A 55 20.78 10.85 20.59
C ASN A 55 20.24 10.55 19.17
N GLU A 56 20.11 11.54 18.32
CA GLU A 56 19.61 11.42 16.94
C GLU A 56 20.34 10.35 16.09
N SER A 57 21.58 10.02 16.41
CA SER A 57 22.35 9.03 15.66
C SER A 57 22.12 7.60 16.14
N LEU A 58 21.65 7.41 17.38
CA LEU A 58 21.44 6.12 18.05
C LEU A 58 22.62 5.16 17.87
N ILE A 59 23.85 5.70 18.03
CA ILE A 59 25.06 4.90 17.90
C ILE A 59 25.03 3.77 18.93
N CYS A 60 25.30 2.57 18.45
CA CYS A 60 25.30 1.36 19.26
C CYS A 60 26.66 0.66 19.22
N LEU A 61 27.21 0.37 20.38
CA LEU A 61 28.44 -0.37 20.52
C LEU A 61 28.17 -1.69 21.23
N ASN A 62 28.65 -2.80 20.66
CA ASN A 62 28.65 -4.09 21.34
C ASN A 62 30.10 -4.45 21.71
N LYS A 63 30.42 -4.44 23.00
CA LYS A 63 31.79 -4.68 23.53
C LYS A 63 32.25 -6.13 23.37
N THR A 64 31.35 -7.06 23.23
CA THR A 64 31.63 -8.50 23.23
C THR A 64 31.49 -9.14 21.86
N ARG A 65 30.88 -8.44 20.90
CA ARG A 65 30.57 -8.97 19.58
C ARG A 65 30.78 -7.95 18.47
N GLN A 66 31.28 -8.40 17.35
CA GLN A 66 31.38 -7.59 16.15
C GLN A 66 30.08 -7.71 15.35
N MET A 67 29.25 -6.67 15.36
CA MET A 67 27.95 -6.66 14.70
C MET A 67 28.05 -6.59 13.16
N ILE A 68 29.11 -5.94 12.64
CA ILE A 68 29.35 -5.76 11.20
C ILE A 68 30.81 -6.02 10.88
N LYS A 69 31.08 -6.58 9.70
CA LYS A 69 32.45 -6.70 9.17
C LYS A 69 32.90 -5.34 8.61
N GLY A 70 33.96 -4.78 9.19
CA GLY A 70 34.55 -3.49 8.77
C GLY A 70 34.58 -2.46 9.88
N ASN A 71 35.10 -1.26 9.57
CA ASN A 71 35.36 -0.18 10.54
C ASN A 71 34.27 0.92 10.57
N ARG A 72 33.06 0.66 10.10
CA ARG A 72 32.02 1.67 10.21
C ARG A 72 31.37 1.66 11.60
N GLN A 73 30.91 2.83 12.00
CA GLN A 73 30.14 3.01 13.22
C GLN A 73 28.78 2.29 13.08
N THR A 74 28.39 1.55 14.11
CA THR A 74 27.13 0.80 14.16
C THR A 74 26.07 1.56 14.93
N ASP A 75 24.80 1.31 14.63
CA ASP A 75 23.65 1.95 15.26
C ASP A 75 22.60 0.91 15.75
N ILE A 76 21.46 1.39 16.25
CA ILE A 76 20.39 0.53 16.76
C ILE A 76 19.84 -0.42 15.68
N ILE A 77 19.82 -0.01 14.42
CA ILE A 77 19.35 -0.83 13.30
C ILE A 77 20.29 -2.01 13.09
N ASP A 78 21.59 -1.75 13.11
CA ASP A 78 22.62 -2.79 13.02
C ASP A 78 22.52 -3.80 14.17
N LEU A 79 22.19 -3.33 15.37
CA LEU A 79 21.99 -4.19 16.54
C LEU A 79 20.78 -5.13 16.32
N VAL A 80 19.65 -4.59 15.87
CA VAL A 80 18.44 -5.39 15.58
C VAL A 80 18.71 -6.43 14.49
N CYS A 81 19.36 -6.02 13.40
CA CYS A 81 19.76 -6.93 12.32
C CYS A 81 20.67 -8.05 12.83
N TYR A 82 21.64 -7.71 13.65
CA TYR A 82 22.57 -8.67 14.20
C TYR A 82 21.90 -9.69 15.14
N VAL A 83 21.11 -9.22 16.10
CA VAL A 83 20.47 -10.06 17.11
C VAL A 83 19.43 -11.00 16.50
N LYS A 84 18.60 -10.48 15.61
CA LYS A 84 17.53 -11.26 14.94
C LYS A 84 18.01 -12.00 13.67
N ASN A 85 19.28 -11.86 13.31
CA ASN A 85 19.87 -12.41 12.07
C ASN A 85 19.08 -12.02 10.83
N LEU A 86 18.78 -10.74 10.69
CA LEU A 86 18.00 -10.14 9.63
C LEU A 86 18.87 -9.37 8.64
N THR A 87 18.41 -9.26 7.42
CA THR A 87 18.96 -8.27 6.46
C THR A 87 18.60 -6.85 6.89
N PHE A 88 19.29 -5.85 6.37
CA PHE A 88 19.04 -4.45 6.72
C PHE A 88 17.56 -4.01 6.47
N PRO A 89 16.93 -4.33 5.32
CA PRO A 89 15.51 -4.03 5.12
C PRO A 89 14.57 -4.74 6.10
N GLU A 90 14.87 -5.98 6.44
CA GLU A 90 14.08 -6.74 7.43
C GLU A 90 14.23 -6.17 8.85
N GLY A 91 15.43 -5.70 9.20
CA GLY A 91 15.70 -5.02 10.47
C GLY A 91 14.90 -3.72 10.60
N LEU A 92 14.84 -2.93 9.53
CA LEU A 92 14.01 -1.72 9.50
C LEU A 92 12.53 -2.04 9.70
N LYS A 93 12.01 -3.07 8.99
CA LYS A 93 10.62 -3.52 9.15
C LYS A 93 10.33 -3.99 10.57
N ALA A 94 11.24 -4.75 11.16
CA ALA A 94 11.09 -5.23 12.53
C ALA A 94 11.00 -4.08 13.54
N ILE A 95 11.84 -3.04 13.37
CA ILE A 95 11.79 -1.83 14.22
C ILE A 95 10.46 -1.11 14.02
N CYS A 96 10.06 -0.84 12.78
CA CYS A 96 8.81 -0.15 12.48
C CYS A 96 7.59 -0.88 13.06
N SER A 97 7.54 -2.21 12.88
CA SER A 97 6.48 -3.04 13.47
C SER A 97 6.44 -2.96 14.99
N GLU A 98 7.61 -2.90 15.64
CA GLU A 98 7.72 -2.82 17.09
C GLU A 98 7.21 -1.49 17.63
N ILE A 99 7.52 -0.39 16.97
CA ILE A 99 7.11 0.95 17.40
C ILE A 99 5.78 1.40 16.79
N GLY A 100 5.08 0.50 16.07
CA GLY A 100 3.73 0.72 15.58
C GLY A 100 3.61 1.68 14.41
N ILE A 101 4.67 1.87 13.61
CA ILE A 101 4.63 2.69 12.39
C ILE A 101 4.75 1.83 11.14
N SER A 102 4.20 2.32 10.02
CA SER A 102 4.44 1.71 8.71
C SER A 102 5.93 1.83 8.34
N TYR A 103 6.49 0.81 7.70
CA TYR A 103 7.84 0.89 7.11
C TYR A 103 7.94 2.02 6.06
N TYR A 104 6.82 2.48 5.52
CA TYR A 104 6.68 3.54 4.52
C TYR A 104 6.19 4.86 5.12
N HIS A 105 6.24 4.96 6.44
CA HIS A 105 5.86 6.19 7.13
C HIS A 105 6.67 7.37 6.58
N ASP A 106 5.96 8.36 6.08
CA ASP A 106 6.54 9.65 5.73
C ASP A 106 6.40 10.55 6.96
N PHE A 107 7.52 10.98 7.50
CA PHE A 107 7.55 11.83 8.69
C PHE A 107 7.20 13.29 8.39
N GLU A 108 7.17 13.66 7.10
CA GLU A 108 6.86 15.04 6.67
C GLU A 108 5.40 15.22 6.21
N GLU A 109 4.69 14.14 5.87
CA GLU A 109 3.30 14.22 5.41
C GLU A 109 2.29 13.86 6.51
N ASP A 110 1.38 14.79 6.81
CA ASP A 110 0.16 14.49 7.57
C ASP A 110 -0.70 13.49 6.77
N ILE A 111 -0.88 12.30 7.31
CA ILE A 111 -1.79 11.31 6.73
C ILE A 111 -3.18 11.96 6.60
N PRO A 112 -3.78 12.03 5.39
CA PRO A 112 -5.09 12.63 5.20
C PRO A 112 -6.12 12.05 6.18
N ASP A 113 -6.98 12.88 6.75
CA ASP A 113 -7.96 12.46 7.76
C ASP A 113 -8.89 11.33 7.27
N SER A 114 -9.11 11.24 5.96
CA SER A 114 -9.83 10.14 5.32
C SER A 114 -9.16 8.77 5.52
N PHE A 115 -7.83 8.71 5.57
CA PHE A 115 -7.09 7.48 5.85
C PHE A 115 -7.08 7.11 7.33
N LYS A 116 -7.07 8.12 8.22
CA LYS A 116 -7.24 7.88 9.67
C LYS A 116 -8.58 7.23 9.95
N ILE A 117 -9.65 7.67 9.27
CA ILE A 117 -10.99 7.08 9.40
C ILE A 117 -11.03 5.63 8.90
N LEU A 118 -10.42 5.32 7.75
CA LEU A 118 -10.33 3.94 7.24
C LEU A 118 -9.59 3.03 8.21
N LYS A 119 -8.47 3.47 8.76
CA LYS A 119 -7.70 2.72 9.75
C LYS A 119 -8.49 2.50 11.05
N MET A 120 -9.21 3.52 11.54
CA MET A 120 -10.10 3.36 12.70
C MET A 120 -11.23 2.36 12.43
N LEU A 121 -11.79 2.33 11.23
CA LEU A 121 -12.83 1.36 10.86
C LEU A 121 -12.26 -0.07 10.78
N GLU A 122 -11.05 -0.27 10.26
CA GLU A 122 -10.37 -1.56 10.28
C GLU A 122 -10.11 -2.08 11.71
N ASP A 123 -9.66 -1.20 12.60
CA ASP A 123 -9.43 -1.53 14.02
C ASP A 123 -10.74 -1.90 14.74
N MET A 124 -11.86 -1.31 14.36
CA MET A 124 -13.18 -1.65 14.92
C MET A 124 -13.71 -2.99 14.43
N ASP A 125 -13.51 -3.34 13.15
CA ASP A 125 -13.98 -4.62 12.57
C ASP A 125 -13.10 -5.81 12.98
N SER A 126 -11.84 -5.60 13.35
CA SER A 126 -10.94 -6.68 13.79
C SER A 126 -11.45 -7.42 15.04
N ASN A 127 -12.46 -6.89 15.70
CA ASN A 127 -13.08 -7.49 16.89
C ASN A 127 -14.31 -8.38 16.59
N ILE A 128 -14.75 -8.50 15.32
CA ILE A 128 -16.04 -9.14 14.97
C ILE A 128 -15.93 -10.47 14.21
N SER A 129 -14.78 -10.84 13.63
CA SER A 129 -14.67 -12.10 12.88
C SER A 129 -13.54 -13.01 13.36
N GLU A 130 -13.88 -14.27 13.66
CA GLU A 130 -12.95 -15.32 14.14
C GLU A 130 -12.05 -15.96 13.06
N GLU A 131 -12.18 -15.59 11.80
CA GLU A 131 -11.21 -15.95 10.74
C GLU A 131 -10.47 -14.71 10.29
N LYS A 132 -9.40 -14.36 11.01
CA LYS A 132 -8.50 -13.25 10.59
C LYS A 132 -7.77 -13.63 9.31
N GLU A 133 -8.27 -13.17 8.18
CA GLU A 133 -7.44 -13.13 6.97
C GLU A 133 -6.18 -12.32 7.28
N LYS A 134 -5.01 -12.89 6.99
CA LYS A 134 -3.73 -12.20 7.21
C LYS A 134 -3.73 -10.89 6.43
N PRO A 135 -3.39 -9.75 7.07
CA PRO A 135 -3.30 -8.47 6.38
C PRO A 135 -2.28 -8.53 5.24
N LEU A 136 -2.47 -7.69 4.23
CA LEU A 136 -1.47 -7.50 3.18
C LEU A 136 -0.14 -7.15 3.82
N GLN A 137 0.93 -7.80 3.38
CA GLN A 137 2.27 -7.50 3.86
C GLN A 137 2.90 -6.45 2.94
N PRO A 138 3.23 -5.26 3.46
CA PRO A 138 3.96 -4.27 2.70
C PRO A 138 5.31 -4.82 2.24
N ILE A 139 5.71 -4.48 1.02
CA ILE A 139 7.04 -4.75 0.48
C ILE A 139 7.87 -3.48 0.43
N SER A 140 9.20 -3.63 0.35
CA SER A 140 10.11 -2.49 0.38
C SER A 140 9.93 -1.56 -0.83
N GLU A 141 9.78 -0.26 -0.60
CA GLU A 141 9.82 0.77 -1.67
C GLU A 141 11.12 0.72 -2.48
N ASN A 142 12.22 0.26 -1.87
CA ASN A 142 13.49 0.10 -2.56
C ASN A 142 13.39 -0.84 -3.77
N ILE A 143 12.37 -1.67 -3.84
CA ILE A 143 12.13 -2.53 -5.00
C ILE A 143 11.85 -1.70 -6.25
N LEU A 144 11.18 -0.56 -6.11
CA LEU A 144 10.90 0.34 -7.22
C LEU A 144 12.17 0.96 -7.80
N SER A 145 13.28 1.01 -7.03
CA SER A 145 14.57 1.50 -7.54
C SER A 145 15.26 0.56 -8.55
N TYR A 146 14.84 -0.70 -8.62
CA TYR A 146 15.28 -1.64 -9.67
C TYR A 146 14.62 -1.35 -11.00
N TYR A 147 13.48 -0.69 -11.00
CA TYR A 147 12.75 -0.34 -12.21
C TYR A 147 13.05 1.11 -12.58
N LYS A 148 13.33 1.36 -13.86
CA LYS A 148 13.51 2.74 -14.32
C LYS A 148 12.15 3.45 -14.30
N PRO A 149 12.05 4.66 -13.74
CA PRO A 149 10.88 5.50 -13.93
C PRO A 149 10.69 5.75 -15.42
N TYR A 150 9.56 5.35 -15.98
CA TYR A 150 9.41 5.31 -17.41
C TYR A 150 8.03 5.77 -17.85
N VAL A 151 7.97 6.93 -18.49
CA VAL A 151 6.82 7.32 -19.29
C VAL A 151 7.01 6.80 -20.70
N ASN A 152 5.98 6.27 -21.33
CA ASN A 152 6.08 5.59 -22.61
C ASN A 152 4.90 5.90 -23.53
N ASP A 153 5.16 5.79 -24.83
CA ASP A 153 4.16 6.08 -25.85
C ASP A 153 3.10 4.98 -25.96
N LEU A 154 3.40 3.73 -25.56
CA LEU A 154 2.43 2.64 -25.59
C LEU A 154 1.24 2.92 -24.67
N PHE A 155 1.49 3.34 -23.42
CA PHE A 155 0.42 3.76 -22.53
C PHE A 155 -0.24 5.06 -22.98
N TYR A 156 0.52 5.96 -23.62
CA TYR A 156 -0.04 7.18 -24.17
C TYR A 156 -1.00 6.88 -25.34
N GLU A 157 -0.66 5.95 -26.24
CA GLU A 157 -1.57 5.45 -27.28
C GLU A 157 -2.81 4.77 -26.72
N ASP A 158 -2.70 4.17 -25.52
CA ASP A 158 -3.81 3.63 -24.74
C ASP A 158 -4.55 4.69 -23.91
N TYR A 159 -4.38 5.97 -24.25
CA TYR A 159 -5.00 7.12 -23.59
C TYR A 159 -4.63 7.34 -22.11
N ILE A 160 -3.49 6.84 -21.68
CA ILE A 160 -2.91 7.12 -20.36
C ILE A 160 -1.82 8.18 -20.56
N ASP A 161 -2.11 9.42 -20.22
CA ASP A 161 -1.21 10.52 -20.43
C ASP A 161 0.08 10.43 -19.59
N TYR A 162 1.13 11.18 -19.96
CA TYR A 162 2.42 11.09 -19.29
C TYR A 162 2.38 11.59 -17.84
N GLU A 163 1.44 12.47 -17.49
CA GLU A 163 1.25 12.94 -16.11
C GLU A 163 0.68 11.81 -15.26
N THR A 164 -0.35 11.14 -15.75
CA THR A 164 -0.92 9.94 -15.11
C THR A 164 0.10 8.83 -14.96
N GLN A 165 0.93 8.55 -15.98
CA GLN A 165 1.97 7.55 -15.90
C GLN A 165 2.97 7.85 -14.76
N ARG A 166 3.36 9.13 -14.57
CA ARG A 166 4.21 9.54 -13.45
C ARG A 166 3.49 9.42 -12.11
N GLU A 167 2.24 9.84 -12.07
CA GLU A 167 1.41 9.79 -10.87
C GLU A 167 1.22 8.36 -10.36
N PHE A 168 1.05 7.39 -11.26
CA PHE A 168 0.92 5.97 -10.92
C PHE A 168 2.26 5.23 -10.91
N GLU A 169 3.39 5.95 -10.97
CA GLU A 169 4.74 5.42 -10.83
C GLU A 169 5.07 4.31 -11.85
N ILE A 170 4.55 4.44 -13.06
CA ILE A 170 4.83 3.47 -14.13
C ILE A 170 6.33 3.37 -14.34
N GLY A 171 6.86 2.16 -14.26
CA GLY A 171 8.27 1.87 -14.42
C GLY A 171 8.55 0.91 -15.57
N PHE A 172 9.81 0.54 -15.70
CA PHE A 172 10.27 -0.42 -16.70
C PHE A 172 11.32 -1.36 -16.10
N ASP A 173 11.08 -2.65 -16.24
CA ASP A 173 11.99 -3.71 -15.88
C ASP A 173 12.84 -4.09 -17.10
N GLU A 174 14.14 -3.76 -17.07
CA GLU A 174 15.08 -4.04 -18.15
C GLU A 174 15.40 -5.53 -18.29
N GLU A 175 15.33 -6.32 -17.22
CA GLU A 175 15.63 -7.75 -17.26
C GLU A 175 14.54 -8.52 -17.98
N THR A 176 13.28 -8.22 -17.70
CA THR A 176 12.14 -8.90 -18.33
C THR A 176 11.60 -8.18 -19.54
N ASN A 177 12.11 -6.97 -19.83
CA ASN A 177 11.66 -6.08 -20.89
C ASN A 177 10.15 -5.79 -20.81
N ARG A 178 9.67 -5.37 -19.62
CA ARG A 178 8.26 -5.12 -19.34
C ARG A 178 8.04 -3.81 -18.61
N TYR A 179 6.90 -3.19 -18.87
CA TYR A 179 6.42 -2.08 -18.03
C TYR A 179 5.95 -2.61 -16.69
N THR A 180 6.20 -1.86 -15.63
CA THR A 180 5.83 -2.21 -14.27
C THR A 180 4.81 -1.22 -13.72
N ILE A 181 3.85 -1.75 -12.98
CA ILE A 181 2.77 -1.00 -12.33
C ILE A 181 2.85 -1.33 -10.83
N PRO A 182 3.22 -0.38 -9.98
CA PRO A 182 3.19 -0.56 -8.54
C PRO A 182 1.76 -0.78 -8.04
N ILE A 183 1.58 -1.78 -7.20
CA ILE A 183 0.31 -2.09 -6.57
C ILE A 183 0.38 -1.66 -5.12
N ARG A 184 -0.50 -0.73 -4.75
CA ARG A 184 -0.56 -0.16 -3.40
C ARG A 184 -1.86 -0.53 -2.70
N SER A 185 -1.80 -0.71 -1.39
CA SER A 185 -2.97 -0.86 -0.52
C SER A 185 -3.80 0.44 -0.52
N GLU A 186 -4.98 0.40 0.09
CA GLU A 186 -5.80 1.59 0.32
C GLU A 186 -5.15 2.63 1.24
N LEU A 187 -4.12 2.22 2.00
CA LEU A 187 -3.30 3.10 2.84
C LEU A 187 -2.08 3.67 2.11
N GLY A 188 -1.84 3.23 0.86
CA GLY A 188 -0.71 3.66 0.05
C GLY A 188 0.53 2.78 0.16
N ASP A 189 0.54 1.77 1.04
CA ASP A 189 1.67 0.86 1.18
C ASP A 189 1.90 0.06 -0.11
N LEU A 190 3.15 -0.05 -0.55
CA LEU A 190 3.49 -0.90 -1.68
C LEU A 190 3.31 -2.38 -1.27
N VAL A 191 2.43 -3.10 -1.96
CA VAL A 191 2.11 -4.50 -1.65
C VAL A 191 2.39 -5.45 -2.80
N GLY A 192 2.78 -4.92 -3.96
CA GLY A 192 3.16 -5.70 -5.12
C GLY A 192 3.65 -4.84 -6.27
N VAL A 193 4.21 -5.49 -7.28
CA VAL A 193 4.55 -4.88 -8.57
C VAL A 193 4.05 -5.80 -9.67
N LYS A 194 3.18 -5.29 -10.51
CA LYS A 194 2.65 -6.00 -11.67
C LYS A 194 3.45 -5.60 -12.91
N ALA A 195 3.84 -6.57 -13.72
CA ALA A 195 4.39 -6.31 -15.04
C ALA A 195 3.30 -6.40 -16.11
N SER A 196 3.47 -5.69 -17.21
CA SER A 196 2.59 -5.82 -18.38
C SER A 196 2.42 -7.30 -18.78
N LYS A 197 1.22 -7.69 -19.23
CA LYS A 197 0.78 -9.06 -19.51
C LYS A 197 0.50 -9.92 -18.27
N TYR A 198 -0.03 -9.32 -17.20
CA TYR A 198 -0.61 -9.99 -16.03
C TYR A 198 0.37 -10.83 -15.16
N ILE A 199 1.66 -10.54 -15.23
CA ILE A 199 2.66 -11.19 -14.38
C ILE A 199 2.94 -10.30 -13.17
N TYR A 200 2.82 -10.83 -11.97
CA TYR A 200 3.29 -10.17 -10.76
C TYR A 200 4.77 -10.50 -10.56
N LEU A 201 5.60 -9.48 -10.48
CA LEU A 201 7.02 -9.59 -10.13
C LEU A 201 7.17 -9.78 -8.62
N GLU A 202 6.35 -9.06 -7.86
CA GLU A 202 6.20 -9.23 -6.42
C GLU A 202 4.75 -9.62 -6.12
N PRO A 203 4.53 -10.81 -5.55
CA PRO A 203 3.18 -11.32 -5.31
C PRO A 203 2.40 -10.45 -4.33
N CYS A 204 1.22 -10.02 -4.74
CA CYS A 204 0.22 -9.49 -3.82
C CYS A 204 -1.11 -10.22 -4.02
N ALA A 205 -1.89 -10.29 -2.95
CA ALA A 205 -3.24 -10.84 -3.04
C ALA A 205 -4.16 -9.78 -3.67
N LYS A 206 -4.35 -9.84 -5.00
CA LYS A 206 -5.23 -8.89 -5.74
C LYS A 206 -6.66 -8.84 -5.17
N SER A 207 -7.12 -9.95 -4.58
CA SER A 207 -8.41 -10.04 -3.89
C SER A 207 -8.52 -9.16 -2.63
N LYS A 208 -7.43 -8.57 -2.17
CA LYS A 208 -7.37 -7.72 -0.98
C LYS A 208 -7.05 -6.26 -1.29
N ILE A 209 -7.17 -5.84 -2.53
CA ILE A 209 -6.91 -4.47 -2.98
C ILE A 209 -8.01 -3.99 -3.91
N ILE A 210 -8.20 -2.67 -3.90
CA ILE A 210 -8.83 -1.92 -4.97
C ILE A 210 -7.77 -0.98 -5.51
N TYR A 211 -7.29 -1.26 -6.74
CA TYR A 211 -6.22 -0.50 -7.35
C TYR A 211 -6.55 0.99 -7.43
N GLY A 212 -5.60 1.82 -7.11
CA GLY A 212 -5.70 3.27 -7.15
C GLY A 212 -6.45 3.90 -5.97
N LEU A 213 -7.09 3.10 -5.08
CA LEU A 213 -7.98 3.62 -4.03
C LEU A 213 -7.31 4.66 -3.13
N TYR A 214 -6.04 4.44 -2.74
CA TYR A 214 -5.28 5.38 -1.89
C TYR A 214 -5.17 6.79 -2.51
N LYS A 215 -5.09 6.90 -3.85
CA LYS A 215 -5.05 8.19 -4.55
C LYS A 215 -6.45 8.77 -4.81
N THR A 216 -7.40 7.90 -5.14
CA THR A 216 -8.72 8.30 -5.60
C THR A 216 -9.69 8.62 -4.46
N LEU A 217 -9.43 8.13 -3.25
CA LEU A 217 -10.30 8.27 -2.08
C LEU A 217 -10.73 9.72 -1.76
N PRO A 218 -9.86 10.75 -1.79
CA PRO A 218 -10.28 12.14 -1.55
C PRO A 218 -11.31 12.64 -2.58
N TYR A 219 -11.18 12.18 -3.83
CA TYR A 219 -12.09 12.53 -4.91
C TYR A 219 -13.42 11.78 -4.80
N ILE A 220 -13.37 10.48 -4.44
CA ILE A 220 -14.54 9.66 -4.16
C ILE A 220 -15.40 10.32 -3.07
N LYS A 221 -14.79 10.69 -1.94
CA LYS A 221 -15.49 11.35 -0.84
C LYS A 221 -16.09 12.70 -1.23
N ARG A 222 -15.38 13.50 -2.03
CA ARG A 222 -15.86 14.78 -2.50
C ARG A 222 -17.04 14.67 -3.45
N VAL A 223 -17.02 13.67 -4.35
CA VAL A 223 -18.07 13.50 -5.37
C VAL A 223 -19.24 12.66 -4.85
N GLY A 224 -19.02 11.83 -3.81
CA GLY A 224 -20.03 10.93 -3.25
C GLY A 224 -20.30 9.69 -4.09
N ARG A 225 -19.39 9.30 -5.00
CA ARG A 225 -19.49 8.09 -5.83
C ARG A 225 -18.14 7.56 -6.25
N ILE A 226 -18.10 6.25 -6.53
CA ILE A 226 -16.94 5.57 -7.11
C ILE A 226 -17.36 4.85 -8.41
N TYR A 227 -16.52 4.94 -9.44
CA TYR A 227 -16.58 4.09 -10.63
C TYR A 227 -15.64 2.91 -10.45
N VAL A 228 -16.14 1.70 -10.54
CA VAL A 228 -15.41 0.46 -10.29
C VAL A 228 -15.24 -0.30 -11.59
N GLY A 229 -14.00 -0.44 -12.05
CA GLY A 229 -13.65 -1.23 -13.24
C GLY A 229 -12.79 -2.44 -12.89
N GLU A 230 -12.45 -3.23 -13.92
CA GLU A 230 -11.76 -4.50 -13.73
C GLU A 230 -10.25 -4.36 -13.53
N ALA A 231 -9.59 -3.49 -14.27
CA ALA A 231 -8.14 -3.45 -14.38
C ALA A 231 -7.53 -2.12 -13.92
N GLU A 232 -6.22 -2.13 -13.73
CA GLU A 232 -5.43 -0.94 -13.43
C GLU A 232 -5.56 0.10 -14.55
N LYS A 233 -5.55 -0.36 -15.80
CA LYS A 233 -5.72 0.46 -17.00
C LYS A 233 -7.00 1.31 -16.93
N PHE A 234 -8.11 0.76 -16.45
CA PHE A 234 -9.37 1.48 -16.26
C PHE A 234 -9.19 2.72 -15.39
N VAL A 235 -8.49 2.57 -14.25
CA VAL A 235 -8.25 3.67 -13.31
C VAL A 235 -7.34 4.73 -13.93
N GLU A 236 -6.27 4.31 -14.59
CA GLU A 236 -5.28 5.20 -15.19
C GLU A 236 -5.85 5.99 -16.37
N GLN A 237 -6.65 5.35 -17.23
CA GLN A 237 -7.36 6.01 -18.32
C GLN A 237 -8.38 7.03 -17.81
N ALA A 238 -9.22 6.63 -16.86
CA ALA A 238 -10.21 7.54 -16.27
C ALA A 238 -9.54 8.73 -15.58
N TRP A 239 -8.40 8.51 -14.89
CA TRP A 239 -7.60 9.58 -14.30
C TRP A 239 -7.10 10.57 -15.35
N SER A 240 -6.61 10.09 -16.49
CA SER A 240 -6.18 10.92 -17.63
C SER A 240 -7.33 11.74 -18.22
N TYR A 241 -8.56 11.25 -18.12
CA TYR A 241 -9.77 11.99 -18.55
C TYR A 241 -10.31 12.96 -17.49
N GLY A 242 -9.64 13.04 -16.32
CA GLY A 242 -10.06 13.90 -15.21
C GLY A 242 -11.07 13.26 -14.24
N TYR A 243 -11.43 12.00 -14.44
CA TYR A 243 -12.29 11.23 -13.53
C TYR A 243 -11.44 10.52 -12.47
N ARG A 244 -11.23 11.19 -11.35
CA ARG A 244 -10.33 10.74 -10.29
C ARG A 244 -11.01 9.94 -9.17
N ASN A 245 -12.27 9.60 -9.32
CA ASN A 245 -13.08 8.85 -8.35
C ASN A 245 -13.33 7.42 -8.82
N THR A 246 -12.25 6.68 -9.07
CA THR A 246 -12.27 5.34 -9.66
C THR A 246 -11.53 4.33 -8.80
N GLY A 247 -11.77 3.04 -9.05
CA GLY A 247 -11.04 1.93 -8.44
C GLY A 247 -11.04 0.69 -9.33
N GLY A 248 -9.95 -0.08 -9.31
CA GLY A 248 -9.80 -1.31 -10.09
C GLY A 248 -9.79 -2.55 -9.19
N THR A 249 -10.61 -3.55 -9.49
CA THR A 249 -10.80 -4.76 -8.65
C THR A 249 -9.91 -5.94 -9.05
N GLY A 250 -9.21 -5.85 -10.18
CA GLY A 250 -8.37 -6.92 -10.70
C GLY A 250 -9.17 -8.04 -11.40
N GLY A 251 -10.44 -7.80 -11.72
CA GLY A 251 -11.35 -8.68 -12.43
C GLY A 251 -12.81 -8.44 -12.03
N LYS A 252 -13.75 -9.07 -12.73
CA LYS A 252 -15.20 -8.90 -12.49
C LYS A 252 -15.71 -9.57 -11.20
N GLU A 253 -14.98 -10.57 -10.69
CA GLU A 253 -15.31 -11.24 -9.44
C GLU A 253 -14.68 -10.51 -8.26
N LEU A 254 -15.51 -9.93 -7.39
CA LEU A 254 -15.05 -9.27 -6.18
C LEU A 254 -14.91 -10.26 -5.03
N SER A 255 -13.85 -10.15 -4.26
CA SER A 255 -13.74 -10.84 -2.97
C SER A 255 -14.64 -10.19 -1.92
N GLN A 256 -14.88 -10.86 -0.80
CA GLN A 256 -15.60 -10.26 0.32
C GLN A 256 -14.86 -9.05 0.88
N TYR A 257 -13.54 -9.10 0.95
CA TYR A 257 -12.71 -7.98 1.39
C TYR A 257 -12.90 -6.73 0.51
N GLN A 258 -12.92 -6.89 -0.83
CA GLN A 258 -13.17 -5.78 -1.76
C GLN A 258 -14.59 -5.22 -1.62
N ILE A 259 -15.59 -6.09 -1.41
CA ILE A 259 -16.97 -5.66 -1.13
C ILE A 259 -17.01 -4.83 0.15
N ASP A 260 -16.39 -5.31 1.23
CA ASP A 260 -16.34 -4.61 2.51
C ASP A 260 -15.64 -3.24 2.40
N LEU A 261 -14.54 -3.17 1.64
CA LEU A 261 -13.89 -1.89 1.32
C LEU A 261 -14.84 -0.91 0.62
N LEU A 262 -15.55 -1.37 -0.42
CA LEU A 262 -16.50 -0.53 -1.17
C LEU A 262 -17.65 -0.05 -0.27
N VAL A 263 -18.20 -0.94 0.55
CA VAL A 263 -19.27 -0.62 1.51
C VAL A 263 -18.83 0.45 2.51
N ARG A 264 -17.61 0.33 3.04
CA ARG A 264 -17.02 1.31 3.99
C ARG A 264 -16.84 2.71 3.38
N LEU A 265 -16.75 2.84 2.07
CA LEU A 265 -16.68 4.15 1.42
C LEU A 265 -17.95 4.98 1.69
N GLY A 266 -19.10 4.34 1.84
CA GLY A 266 -20.39 4.99 2.11
C GLY A 266 -20.83 5.95 1.00
N VAL A 267 -20.62 5.56 -0.26
CA VAL A 267 -20.90 6.34 -1.46
C VAL A 267 -21.63 5.49 -2.49
N ASP A 268 -22.17 6.12 -3.54
CA ASP A 268 -22.73 5.39 -4.68
C ASP A 268 -21.63 4.56 -5.37
N ILE A 269 -21.89 3.28 -5.61
CA ILE A 269 -20.97 2.37 -6.30
C ILE A 269 -21.50 2.11 -7.71
N ILE A 270 -20.70 2.41 -8.72
CA ILE A 270 -21.06 2.25 -10.14
C ILE A 270 -20.11 1.24 -10.77
N PHE A 271 -20.60 0.05 -11.09
CA PHE A 271 -19.82 -0.97 -11.80
C PHE A 271 -19.68 -0.60 -13.27
N CYS A 272 -18.45 -0.53 -13.74
CA CYS A 272 -18.04 -0.14 -15.09
C CYS A 272 -17.19 -1.26 -15.70
N PHE A 273 -17.74 -2.48 -15.76
CA PHE A 273 -17.05 -3.65 -16.26
C PHE A 273 -17.06 -3.70 -17.78
N ASP A 274 -16.29 -4.61 -18.35
CA ASP A 274 -16.20 -4.78 -19.78
C ASP A 274 -17.55 -5.22 -20.38
N LYS A 275 -17.76 -4.97 -21.66
CA LYS A 275 -19.04 -5.18 -22.37
C LYS A 275 -19.57 -6.61 -22.29
N ASP A 276 -18.72 -7.59 -22.03
CA ASP A 276 -19.11 -9.00 -21.93
C ASP A 276 -19.71 -9.40 -20.57
N VAL A 277 -19.72 -8.50 -19.58
CA VAL A 277 -20.37 -8.74 -18.29
C VAL A 277 -21.88 -8.53 -18.42
N THR A 278 -22.64 -9.57 -18.10
CA THR A 278 -24.10 -9.55 -18.23
C THR A 278 -24.77 -8.87 -17.03
N ARG A 279 -26.02 -8.45 -17.22
CA ARG A 279 -26.81 -7.87 -16.15
C ARG A 279 -27.08 -8.89 -15.03
N GLU A 280 -27.29 -10.14 -15.38
CA GLU A 280 -27.53 -11.24 -14.45
C GLU A 280 -26.32 -11.44 -13.53
N GLU A 281 -25.08 -11.40 -14.06
CA GLU A 281 -23.85 -11.46 -13.26
C GLU A 281 -23.74 -10.28 -12.29
N LEU A 282 -24.18 -9.08 -12.69
CA LEU A 282 -24.19 -7.91 -11.81
C LEU A 282 -25.29 -7.98 -10.73
N GLU A 283 -26.43 -8.57 -11.03
CA GLU A 283 -27.50 -8.82 -10.06
C GLU A 283 -27.05 -9.84 -9.01
N GLU A 284 -26.38 -10.92 -9.40
CA GLU A 284 -25.75 -11.89 -8.49
C GLU A 284 -24.66 -11.24 -7.62
N LEU A 285 -23.84 -10.38 -8.20
CA LEU A 285 -22.85 -9.60 -7.44
C LEU A 285 -23.53 -8.68 -6.43
N ALA A 286 -24.62 -8.01 -6.81
CA ALA A 286 -25.34 -7.09 -5.93
C ALA A 286 -25.98 -7.80 -4.73
N GLU A 287 -26.35 -9.07 -4.83
CA GLU A 287 -26.86 -9.86 -3.71
C GLU A 287 -25.83 -10.04 -2.59
N ARG A 288 -24.55 -9.94 -2.91
CA ARG A 288 -23.44 -10.05 -1.93
C ARG A 288 -23.22 -8.78 -1.12
N PHE A 289 -23.80 -7.65 -1.52
CA PHE A 289 -23.71 -6.39 -0.78
C PHE A 289 -24.81 -6.29 0.25
N PRO A 290 -24.57 -5.65 1.43
CA PRO A 290 -25.59 -5.37 2.43
C PRO A 290 -26.77 -4.57 1.84
N GLU A 291 -27.97 -4.78 2.39
CA GLU A 291 -29.14 -3.99 2.02
C GLU A 291 -28.90 -2.49 2.28
N GLY A 292 -29.40 -1.65 1.38
CA GLY A 292 -29.31 -0.19 1.50
C GLY A 292 -28.04 0.44 0.90
N VAL A 293 -27.07 -0.35 0.41
CA VAL A 293 -25.92 0.18 -0.34
C VAL A 293 -26.41 0.58 -1.75
N PRO A 294 -26.20 1.85 -2.17
CA PRO A 294 -26.63 2.28 -3.51
C PRO A 294 -25.71 1.69 -4.58
N LEU A 295 -26.24 0.77 -5.37
CA LEU A 295 -25.51 0.09 -6.46
C LEU A 295 -26.07 0.51 -7.81
N TYR A 296 -25.15 0.83 -8.71
CA TYR A 296 -25.41 1.18 -10.10
C TYR A 296 -24.49 0.40 -11.02
N TYR A 297 -24.81 0.36 -12.29
CA TYR A 297 -23.96 -0.21 -13.32
C TYR A 297 -24.01 0.62 -14.59
N MET A 298 -22.93 0.55 -15.35
CA MET A 298 -22.82 1.15 -16.67
C MET A 298 -23.15 0.10 -17.71
N PHE A 299 -24.05 0.42 -18.64
CA PHE A 299 -24.48 -0.52 -19.66
C PHE A 299 -24.47 0.14 -21.04
N ASP A 300 -23.84 -0.51 -22.02
CA ASP A 300 -23.70 0.01 -23.40
C ASP A 300 -24.98 -0.21 -24.23
N GLU A 301 -26.06 0.50 -23.90
CA GLU A 301 -27.33 0.44 -24.63
C GLU A 301 -27.18 0.98 -26.06
N ASP A 302 -26.31 1.97 -26.24
CA ASP A 302 -26.12 2.64 -27.54
C ASP A 302 -25.11 1.94 -28.44
N ASN A 303 -24.52 0.84 -28.02
CA ASN A 303 -23.48 0.08 -28.72
C ASN A 303 -22.29 0.93 -29.16
N VAL A 304 -21.80 1.77 -28.27
CA VAL A 304 -20.61 2.62 -28.49
C VAL A 304 -19.29 1.87 -28.28
N LEU A 305 -19.33 0.73 -27.57
CA LEU A 305 -18.17 -0.13 -27.31
C LEU A 305 -18.12 -1.28 -28.31
N ASN A 306 -16.90 -1.67 -28.71
CA ASN A 306 -16.68 -2.92 -29.41
C ASN A 306 -16.79 -4.12 -28.44
N GLU A 307 -16.79 -5.33 -29.00
CA GLU A 307 -16.76 -6.56 -28.20
C GLU A 307 -15.49 -6.58 -27.32
N LYS A 308 -15.65 -6.82 -26.00
CA LYS A 308 -14.58 -6.84 -24.98
C LYS A 308 -13.84 -5.50 -24.77
N GLU A 309 -14.42 -4.40 -25.21
CA GLU A 309 -13.92 -3.06 -24.86
C GLU A 309 -14.37 -2.67 -23.46
N SER A 310 -13.45 -2.08 -22.69
CA SER A 310 -13.78 -1.40 -21.44
C SER A 310 -14.40 -0.03 -21.71
N PRO A 311 -15.30 0.46 -20.85
CA PRO A 311 -15.87 1.81 -20.99
C PRO A 311 -14.82 2.92 -21.12
N THR A 312 -13.64 2.75 -20.54
CA THR A 312 -12.55 3.75 -20.57
C THR A 312 -11.60 3.61 -21.75
N ASP A 313 -11.69 2.58 -22.59
CA ASP A 313 -10.75 2.37 -23.70
C ASP A 313 -10.70 3.53 -24.70
N LYS A 314 -11.75 4.37 -24.71
CA LYS A 314 -11.80 5.60 -25.49
C LYS A 314 -12.44 6.73 -24.69
N PRO A 315 -11.85 7.93 -24.65
CA PRO A 315 -12.40 9.07 -23.88
C PRO A 315 -13.83 9.44 -24.31
N VAL A 316 -14.12 9.36 -25.61
CA VAL A 316 -15.46 9.69 -26.14
C VAL A 316 -16.53 8.68 -25.67
N SER A 317 -16.20 7.38 -25.66
CA SER A 317 -17.11 6.33 -25.16
C SER A 317 -17.34 6.51 -23.66
N TRP A 318 -16.28 6.76 -22.89
CA TRP A 318 -16.36 7.02 -21.46
C TRP A 318 -17.29 8.20 -21.13
N GLU A 319 -17.04 9.36 -21.75
CA GLU A 319 -17.87 10.56 -21.54
C GLU A 319 -19.34 10.33 -21.89
N HIS A 320 -19.60 9.62 -22.99
CA HIS A 320 -20.95 9.26 -23.40
C HIS A 320 -21.65 8.38 -22.36
N MET A 321 -20.97 7.31 -21.94
CA MET A 321 -21.53 6.34 -21.01
C MET A 321 -21.73 6.91 -19.60
N VAL A 322 -20.80 7.72 -19.10
CA VAL A 322 -20.95 8.41 -17.81
C VAL A 322 -22.17 9.32 -17.81
N LYS A 323 -22.48 9.94 -18.95
CA LYS A 323 -23.59 10.89 -19.07
C LYS A 323 -24.96 10.20 -19.29
N ASN A 324 -25.00 9.09 -20.03
CA ASN A 324 -26.25 8.55 -20.56
C ASN A 324 -26.56 7.13 -20.08
N ASN A 325 -25.55 6.33 -19.72
CA ASN A 325 -25.67 4.88 -19.62
C ASN A 325 -25.41 4.33 -18.20
N ILE A 326 -25.78 5.09 -17.16
CA ILE A 326 -25.71 4.63 -15.76
C ILE A 326 -27.11 4.30 -15.28
N TYR A 327 -27.30 3.07 -14.86
CA TYR A 327 -28.58 2.52 -14.43
C TYR A 327 -28.49 2.07 -12.97
N ARG A 328 -29.60 2.17 -12.26
CA ARG A 328 -29.68 1.66 -10.90
C ARG A 328 -29.77 0.14 -10.93
N LEU A 329 -28.94 -0.53 -10.13
CA LEU A 329 -28.94 -1.96 -9.98
C LEU A 329 -29.79 -2.36 -8.75
N ARG A 330 -29.60 -1.62 -7.66
CA ARG A 330 -30.36 -1.81 -6.41
C ARG A 330 -30.50 -0.52 -5.61
#